data_6f354492513bfe8acc79f7375b16e533
#
_entry.id   6f354492513bfe8acc79f7375b16e533
#
_cell.length_a   1.000
_cell.length_b   1.000
_cell.length_c   1.000
_cell.angle_alpha   90.00
_cell.angle_beta   90.00
_cell.angle_gamma   90.00
#
_symmetry.space_group_name_H-M   'P 1'
#
loop_
_entity.id
_entity.type
_entity.pdbx_description
1 polymer ?
#
loop_
_entity_poly.entity_id
_entity_poly.type
_entity_poly.pdbx_seq_one_letter_code
_entity_poly.pdbx_strand_id
1 'polypeptide(L)'
;MTVQPNQEAPLTWALEIEDLRKSYGSGFEALKGIDLHVREGDFFALLGPNGAGKSTTLGIVCSLVNKTSGKVRVFGHDIDTDLAGAKLNLGVVPQEFNFNQFEKVFDIVTTQAGYYGIPLRKARASAEHYLK
;
A
#
# COMPACT_ATOMS: atom_id res chain seq x y z
N MET A 1 23.68 12.46 -36.32
CA MET A 1 22.77 11.49 -35.72
C MET A 1 22.00 12.17 -34.61
N THR A 2 20.81 12.61 -34.92
CA THR A 2 19.94 13.24 -33.91
C THR A 2 19.39 12.15 -33.00
N VAL A 3 19.88 12.12 -31.78
CA VAL A 3 19.23 11.36 -30.73
C VAL A 3 17.88 12.03 -30.49
N GLN A 4 16.81 11.40 -30.92
CA GLN A 4 15.48 11.85 -30.53
C GLN A 4 15.44 11.82 -28.99
N PRO A 5 14.96 12.91 -28.35
CA PRO A 5 14.72 12.82 -26.92
C PRO A 5 13.85 11.59 -26.70
N ASN A 6 14.31 10.68 -25.86
CA ASN A 6 13.49 9.59 -25.40
C ASN A 6 12.13 10.19 -25.06
N GLN A 7 11.12 9.80 -25.79
CA GLN A 7 9.77 9.97 -25.29
C GLN A 7 9.71 9.05 -24.07
N GLU A 8 10.14 9.62 -22.95
CA GLU A 8 9.97 8.96 -21.68
C GLU A 8 8.48 8.64 -21.58
N ALA A 9 8.16 7.37 -21.44
CA ALA A 9 6.80 6.96 -21.15
C ALA A 9 6.31 7.81 -19.98
N PRO A 10 5.05 8.31 -20.00
CA PRO A 10 4.55 9.14 -18.93
C PRO A 10 4.81 8.44 -17.61
N LEU A 11 5.43 9.16 -16.66
CA LEU A 11 5.76 8.62 -15.34
C LEU A 11 4.50 8.12 -14.66
N THR A 12 4.43 6.82 -14.41
CA THR A 12 3.35 6.23 -13.62
C THR A 12 3.79 6.19 -12.17
N TRP A 13 3.06 6.88 -11.34
CA TRP A 13 3.26 6.86 -9.90
C TRP A 13 2.54 5.65 -9.30
N ALA A 14 3.29 4.77 -8.66
CA ALA A 14 2.72 3.65 -7.91
C ALA A 14 2.11 4.13 -6.60
N LEU A 15 2.77 5.08 -5.95
CA LEU A 15 2.30 5.68 -4.70
C LEU A 15 2.55 7.19 -4.74
N GLU A 16 1.52 7.95 -4.43
CA GLU A 16 1.58 9.41 -4.27
C GLU A 16 1.02 9.77 -2.89
N ILE A 17 1.85 10.41 -2.09
CA ILE A 17 1.47 10.94 -0.78
C ILE A 17 1.75 12.43 -0.79
N GLU A 18 0.73 13.24 -0.50
CA GLU A 18 0.82 14.69 -0.48
C GLU A 18 0.29 15.24 0.85
N ASP A 19 1.14 15.99 1.55
CA ASP A 19 0.85 16.65 2.83
C ASP A 19 0.10 15.75 3.82
N LEU A 20 0.58 14.53 3.98
CA LEU A 20 -0.06 13.54 4.85
C LEU A 20 0.14 13.90 6.32
N ARG A 21 -0.96 14.05 7.03
CA ARG A 21 -0.97 14.39 8.45
C ARG A 21 -1.78 13.37 9.25
N LYS A 22 -1.29 13.07 10.42
CA LYS A 22 -1.99 12.24 11.39
C LYS A 22 -1.76 12.78 12.79
N SER A 23 -2.86 13.18 13.43
CA SER A 23 -2.89 13.58 14.84
C SER A 23 -3.81 12.64 15.61
N TYR A 24 -3.38 12.24 16.80
CA TYR A 24 -4.19 11.46 17.72
C TYR A 24 -4.87 12.38 18.73
N GLY A 25 -5.95 11.92 19.36
CA GLY A 25 -6.74 12.70 20.33
C GLY A 25 -5.98 13.22 21.54
N SER A 26 -4.79 12.69 21.81
CA SER A 26 -3.86 13.17 22.84
C SER A 26 -3.08 14.43 22.43
N GLY A 27 -3.26 14.92 21.20
CA GLY A 27 -2.49 16.03 20.64
C GLY A 27 -1.16 15.60 20.02
N PHE A 28 -0.84 14.31 19.99
CA PHE A 28 0.37 13.80 19.37
C PHE A 28 0.24 13.78 17.84
N GLU A 29 1.10 14.53 17.15
CA GLU A 29 1.20 14.49 15.68
C GLU A 29 2.20 13.42 15.25
N ALA A 30 1.69 12.28 14.78
CA ALA A 30 2.51 11.21 14.24
C ALA A 30 3.09 11.57 12.88
N LEU A 31 2.33 12.29 12.06
CA LEU A 31 2.72 12.77 10.73
C LEU A 31 2.42 14.26 10.60
N LYS A 32 3.43 15.03 10.19
CA LYS A 32 3.40 16.50 10.15
C LYS A 32 3.41 17.09 8.74
N GLY A 33 2.85 16.41 7.78
CA GLY A 33 2.85 16.81 6.38
C GLY A 33 3.95 16.10 5.60
N ILE A 34 3.75 14.83 5.32
CA ILE A 34 4.71 14.01 4.58
C ILE A 34 4.34 14.01 3.10
N ASP A 35 5.34 14.25 2.26
CA ASP A 35 5.25 14.08 0.82
C ASP A 35 6.13 12.90 0.40
N LEU A 36 5.59 12.01 -0.40
CA LEU A 36 6.29 10.84 -0.88
C LEU A 36 5.73 10.42 -2.24
N HIS A 37 6.62 10.17 -3.19
CA HIS A 37 6.26 9.67 -4.51
C HIS A 37 7.13 8.48 -4.87
N VAL A 38 6.50 7.38 -5.20
CA VAL A 38 7.16 6.15 -5.62
C VAL A 38 6.73 5.81 -7.04
N ARG A 39 7.69 5.62 -7.94
CA ARG A 39 7.42 5.27 -9.33
C ARG A 39 7.09 3.78 -9.46
N GLU A 40 6.31 3.46 -10.48
CA GLU A 40 6.09 2.06 -10.86
C GLU A 40 7.43 1.38 -11.15
N GLY A 41 7.61 0.17 -10.59
CA GLY A 41 8.83 -0.61 -10.77
C GLY A 41 9.98 -0.25 -9.84
N ASP A 42 9.86 0.81 -9.04
CA ASP A 42 10.88 1.20 -8.08
C ASP A 42 10.90 0.28 -6.85
N PHE A 43 12.09 0.06 -6.36
CA PHE A 43 12.33 -0.49 -5.03
C PHE A 43 12.61 0.67 -4.07
N PHE A 44 11.70 0.93 -3.15
CA PHE A 44 11.76 2.06 -2.24
C PHE A 44 11.83 1.59 -0.78
N ALA A 45 12.75 2.15 -0.01
CA ALA A 45 12.89 1.85 1.40
C ALA A 45 12.55 3.08 2.25
N LEU A 46 11.67 2.89 3.23
CA LEU A 46 11.31 3.89 4.21
C LEU A 46 12.06 3.59 5.52
N LEU A 47 13.09 4.38 5.80
CA LEU A 47 13.97 4.16 6.93
C LEU A 47 13.77 5.25 7.99
N GLY A 48 14.00 4.89 9.22
CA GLY A 48 13.96 5.81 10.35
C GLY A 48 13.84 5.07 11.68
N PRO A 49 14.07 5.74 12.80
CA PRO A 49 13.89 5.14 14.12
C PRO A 49 12.44 4.81 14.39
N ASN A 50 12.19 3.91 15.33
CA ASN A 50 10.85 3.61 15.82
C ASN A 50 10.18 4.89 16.34
N GLY A 51 8.92 5.11 15.95
CA GLY A 51 8.20 6.32 16.28
C GLY A 51 8.35 7.47 15.26
N ALA A 52 9.11 7.27 14.17
CA ALA A 52 9.25 8.26 13.10
C ALA A 52 8.06 8.34 12.13
N GLY A 53 6.95 7.66 12.42
CA GLY A 53 5.75 7.67 11.59
C GLY A 53 5.74 6.64 10.46
N LYS A 54 6.72 5.76 10.36
CA LYS A 54 6.79 4.73 9.30
C LYS A 54 5.57 3.80 9.31
N SER A 55 5.27 3.22 10.46
CA SER A 55 4.14 2.31 10.64
C SER A 55 2.81 3.03 10.43
N THR A 56 2.70 4.28 10.87
CA THR A 56 1.51 5.11 10.67
C THR A 56 1.29 5.40 9.19
N THR A 57 2.34 5.78 8.47
CA THR A 57 2.28 6.03 7.02
C THR A 57 1.83 4.78 6.26
N LEU A 58 2.45 3.64 6.53
CA LEU A 58 2.07 2.37 5.90
C LEU A 58 0.66 1.93 6.28
N GLY A 59 0.27 2.12 7.54
CA GLY A 59 -1.09 1.84 8.01
C GLY A 59 -2.15 2.66 7.28
N ILE A 60 -1.86 3.93 6.98
CA ILE A 60 -2.76 4.80 6.21
C ILE A 60 -2.86 4.35 4.75
N VAL A 61 -1.75 4.05 4.10
CA VAL A 61 -1.73 3.53 2.73
C VAL A 61 -2.54 2.25 2.61
N CYS A 62 -2.45 1.37 3.60
CA CYS A 62 -3.19 0.10 3.65
C CYS A 62 -4.61 0.25 4.18
N SER A 63 -5.05 1.47 4.54
CA SER A 63 -6.37 1.77 5.10
C SER A 63 -6.66 1.09 6.45
N LEU A 64 -5.62 0.75 7.20
CA LEU A 64 -5.73 0.25 8.57
C LEU A 64 -5.80 1.38 9.60
N VAL A 65 -5.30 2.57 9.23
CA VAL A 65 -5.29 3.79 10.04
C VAL A 65 -5.93 4.90 9.22
N ASN A 66 -6.83 5.68 9.83
CA ASN A 66 -7.42 6.84 9.19
C ASN A 66 -6.47 8.03 9.28
N LYS A 67 -6.22 8.68 8.14
CA LYS A 67 -5.47 9.93 8.12
C LYS A 67 -6.27 11.08 8.71
N THR A 68 -5.60 12.11 9.22
CA THR A 68 -6.25 13.36 9.63
C THR A 68 -6.48 14.26 8.43
N SER A 69 -5.48 14.42 7.57
CA SER A 69 -5.57 15.20 6.32
C SER A 69 -4.49 14.76 5.33
N GLY A 70 -4.52 15.33 4.14
CA GLY A 70 -3.61 15.00 3.05
C GLY A 70 -4.22 14.03 2.06
N LYS A 71 -3.46 13.70 1.01
CA LYS A 71 -3.89 12.81 -0.06
C LYS A 71 -2.97 11.62 -0.21
N VAL A 72 -3.56 10.47 -0.47
CA VAL A 72 -2.85 9.23 -0.78
C VAL A 72 -3.51 8.58 -1.99
N ARG A 73 -2.71 8.33 -3.03
CA ARG A 73 -3.15 7.64 -4.24
C ARG A 73 -2.26 6.43 -4.50
N VAL A 74 -2.88 5.33 -4.83
CA VAL A 74 -2.19 4.08 -5.23
C VAL A 74 -2.53 3.82 -6.69
N PHE A 75 -1.54 3.88 -7.57
CA PHE A 75 -1.73 3.81 -9.02
C PHE A 75 -2.84 4.72 -9.54
N GLY A 76 -2.88 5.97 -9.03
CA GLY A 76 -3.89 6.97 -9.38
C GLY A 76 -5.23 6.82 -8.66
N HIS A 77 -5.43 5.77 -7.89
CA HIS A 77 -6.66 5.55 -7.12
C HIS A 77 -6.55 6.21 -5.74
N ASP A 78 -7.37 7.24 -5.51
CA ASP A 78 -7.42 7.95 -4.23
C ASP A 78 -8.08 7.06 -3.17
N ILE A 79 -7.45 6.90 -2.02
CA ILE A 79 -7.99 6.05 -0.95
C ILE A 79 -9.29 6.60 -0.32
N ASP A 80 -9.58 7.87 -0.50
CA ASP A 80 -10.82 8.48 0.01
C ASP A 80 -12.00 8.28 -0.94
N THR A 81 -11.75 8.29 -2.25
CA THR A 81 -12.80 8.26 -3.27
C THR A 81 -12.89 6.95 -4.02
N ASP A 82 -11.81 6.18 -4.09
CA ASP A 82 -11.75 4.89 -4.78
C ASP A 82 -10.88 3.89 -4.00
N LEU A 83 -11.28 3.60 -2.79
CA LEU A 83 -10.56 2.67 -1.91
C LEU A 83 -10.47 1.26 -2.51
N ALA A 84 -11.51 0.79 -3.16
CA ALA A 84 -11.52 -0.52 -3.79
C ALA A 84 -10.45 -0.64 -4.89
N GLY A 85 -10.33 0.36 -5.76
CA GLY A 85 -9.28 0.41 -6.79
C GLY A 85 -7.89 0.48 -6.19
N ALA A 86 -7.69 1.27 -5.13
CA ALA A 86 -6.42 1.35 -4.42
C ALA A 86 -6.03 -0.01 -3.82
N LYS A 87 -6.94 -0.68 -3.14
CA LYS A 87 -6.70 -2.00 -2.52
C LYS A 87 -6.36 -3.10 -3.52
N LEU A 88 -6.93 -3.08 -4.72
CA LEU A 88 -6.61 -4.05 -5.76
C LEU A 88 -5.15 -3.97 -6.25
N ASN A 89 -4.50 -2.84 -6.02
CA ASN A 89 -3.11 -2.60 -6.41
C ASN A 89 -2.13 -2.69 -5.22
N LEU A 90 -2.59 -3.14 -4.06
CA LEU A 90 -1.79 -3.26 -2.86
C LEU A 90 -1.60 -4.72 -2.45
N GLY A 91 -0.39 -5.02 -2.00
CA GLY A 91 -0.10 -6.23 -1.25
C GLY A 91 0.72 -5.86 -0.03
N VAL A 92 0.44 -6.47 1.11
CA VAL A 92 1.12 -6.15 2.37
C VAL A 92 1.64 -7.41 3.02
N VAL A 93 2.92 -7.37 3.39
CA VAL A 93 3.52 -8.39 4.26
C VAL A 93 3.68 -7.75 5.64
N PRO A 94 2.87 -8.15 6.62
CA PRO A 94 2.95 -7.58 7.96
C PRO A 94 4.24 -8.00 8.66
N GLN A 95 4.69 -7.16 9.60
CA GLN A 95 5.88 -7.44 10.41
C GLN A 95 5.68 -8.66 11.30
N GLU A 96 4.47 -8.85 11.81
CA GLU A 96 4.08 -9.99 12.61
C GLU A 96 3.00 -10.80 11.91
N PHE A 97 3.19 -12.11 11.86
CA PHE A 97 2.23 -13.02 11.27
C PHE A 97 1.18 -13.40 12.31
N ASN A 98 0.02 -12.76 12.25
CA ASN A 98 -1.14 -13.12 13.06
C ASN A 98 -2.03 -14.13 12.33
N PHE A 99 -1.43 -15.24 11.91
CA PHE A 99 -2.18 -16.33 11.30
C PHE A 99 -2.64 -17.32 12.36
N ASN A 100 -3.84 -17.85 12.16
CA ASN A 100 -4.24 -19.05 12.88
C ASN A 100 -3.34 -20.20 12.42
N GLN A 101 -2.47 -20.69 13.31
CA GLN A 101 -1.51 -21.76 13.00
C GLN A 101 -2.17 -23.09 12.62
N PHE A 102 -3.48 -23.21 12.80
CA PHE A 102 -4.25 -24.39 12.40
C PHE A 102 -4.87 -24.27 11.01
N GLU A 103 -4.79 -23.12 10.37
CA GLU A 103 -5.24 -22.93 9.00
C GLU A 103 -4.20 -23.41 7.98
N LYS A 104 -4.69 -23.93 6.87
CA LYS A 104 -3.82 -24.28 5.74
C LYS A 104 -3.27 -23.02 5.09
N VAL A 105 -2.03 -23.07 4.65
CA VAL A 105 -1.39 -21.94 3.95
C VAL A 105 -2.22 -21.46 2.76
N PHE A 106 -2.81 -22.38 2.01
CA PHE A 106 -3.71 -22.04 0.89
C PHE A 106 -4.89 -21.19 1.34
N ASP A 107 -5.54 -21.54 2.43
CA ASP A 107 -6.71 -20.82 2.96
C ASP A 107 -6.31 -19.44 3.50
N ILE A 108 -5.16 -19.32 4.15
CA ILE A 108 -4.60 -18.04 4.61
C ILE A 108 -4.40 -17.10 3.42
N VAL A 109 -3.74 -17.56 2.36
CA VAL A 109 -3.45 -16.74 1.18
C VAL A 109 -4.74 -16.32 0.46
N THR A 110 -5.69 -17.22 0.29
CA THR A 110 -6.97 -16.90 -0.37
C THR A 110 -7.82 -15.95 0.47
N THR A 111 -7.83 -16.10 1.79
CA THR A 111 -8.53 -15.18 2.70
C THR A 111 -7.92 -13.78 2.65
N GLN A 112 -6.60 -13.66 2.66
CA GLN A 112 -5.91 -12.36 2.52
C GLN A 112 -6.21 -11.70 1.18
N ALA A 113 -6.21 -12.47 0.09
CA ALA A 113 -6.58 -11.95 -1.22
C ALA A 113 -8.01 -11.40 -1.25
N GLY A 114 -8.95 -12.08 -0.59
CA GLY A 114 -10.34 -11.62 -0.43
C GLY A 114 -10.44 -10.31 0.34
N TYR A 115 -9.61 -10.13 1.37
CA TYR A 115 -9.53 -8.88 2.13
C TYR A 115 -9.15 -7.68 1.24
N TYR A 116 -8.30 -7.89 0.23
CA TYR A 116 -7.91 -6.86 -0.75
C TYR A 116 -8.84 -6.79 -1.97
N GLY A 117 -9.99 -7.44 -1.92
CA GLY A 117 -11.02 -7.33 -2.95
C GLY A 117 -10.85 -8.29 -4.13
N ILE A 118 -9.97 -9.27 -4.04
CA ILE A 118 -9.78 -10.29 -5.09
C ILE A 118 -10.88 -11.36 -4.96
N PRO A 119 -11.66 -11.62 -6.03
CA PRO A 119 -12.69 -12.68 -5.99
C PRO A 119 -12.10 -14.04 -5.63
N LEU A 120 -12.82 -14.84 -4.85
CA LEU A 120 -12.36 -16.15 -4.35
C LEU A 120 -11.86 -17.07 -5.45
N ARG A 121 -12.55 -17.12 -6.59
CA ARG A 121 -12.15 -17.93 -7.75
C ARG A 121 -10.76 -17.55 -8.25
N LYS A 122 -10.50 -16.25 -8.40
CA LYS A 122 -9.21 -15.72 -8.86
C LYS A 122 -8.13 -15.91 -7.78
N ALA A 123 -8.48 -15.72 -6.52
CA ALA A 123 -7.57 -15.92 -5.40
C ALA A 123 -7.10 -17.38 -5.31
N ARG A 124 -7.99 -18.35 -5.48
CA ARG A 124 -7.64 -19.77 -5.49
C ARG A 124 -6.71 -20.13 -6.64
N ALA A 125 -7.00 -19.66 -7.85
CA ALA A 125 -6.15 -19.91 -9.01
C ALA A 125 -4.74 -19.33 -8.81
N SER A 126 -4.64 -18.12 -8.29
CA SER A 126 -3.35 -17.49 -7.97
C SER A 126 -2.61 -18.22 -6.87
N ALA A 127 -3.29 -18.66 -5.81
CA ALA A 127 -2.69 -19.42 -4.72
C ALA A 127 -2.12 -20.77 -5.21
N GLU A 128 -2.84 -21.47 -6.09
CA GLU A 128 -2.32 -22.68 -6.71
C GLU A 128 -1.04 -22.44 -7.50
N HIS A 129 -0.97 -21.32 -8.20
CA HIS A 129 0.20 -20.94 -8.99
C HIS A 129 1.42 -20.61 -8.12
N TYR A 130 1.25 -19.80 -7.07
CA TYR A 130 2.37 -19.29 -6.26
C TYR A 130 2.80 -20.21 -5.12
N LEU A 131 1.95 -21.12 -4.66
CA LEU A 131 2.26 -22.05 -3.56
C LEU A 131 2.76 -23.43 -4.01
N LYS A 132 2.93 -23.63 -5.29
CA LYS A 132 3.52 -24.87 -5.81
C LYS A 132 5.01 -24.99 -5.56
#